data_08167fc344f35db9d8c80bbebb18fcb6
#
_entry.id   08167fc344f35db9d8c80bbebb18fcb6
#
_cell.length_a   1.000
_cell.length_b   1.000
_cell.length_c   1.000
_cell.angle_alpha   90.00
_cell.angle_beta   90.00
_cell.angle_gamma   90.00
#
_symmetry.space_group_name_H-M   'P 1'
#
loop_
_entity.id
_entity.type
_entity.pdbx_description
1 polymer ?
#
loop_
_entity_poly.entity_id
_entity_poly.type
_entity_poly.pdbx_seq_one_letter_code
_entity_poly.pdbx_strand_id
1 'polypeptide(L)'
;MRIFSAVSICMVYWAVNLAGAAAVPSCGKSNDIDGKGTAQFFDNNGWIFESWEYQDDYQFTATDSLKELVQALKVRGSSLILVPTPFRTIKYADKVISDNPLVKGFSKVKYKQSWNDMVSTARITGANVIDLLPSVEGFKLSSRNEYFYYPRDHHWTTSGAEVAAAQVADLIKKLSSGSKIPLAKNSISFSGKTELLGSFGEHYFAACGSKLPLVKRFDAKVTTNSNSLLGEASTTIGVFGDSFGQAYPDNNFSPLLENKAQMQTTNFSVSGGGPTVALAGYFADAKIRAKLPPFIVVPFQGWISNNFFDYGQITAALIGCDKKRMIGTTDVTTLSNTNTFTPKDDSTKQAQRILHITTSVPTNYFEVRGKYSDGSDLRFEIYRTSADYYKGSRTEFYAVLPKSQAVDYATFKIEGDKKFKMKAELCTLN
;
A
#
# COMPACT_ATOMS: atom_id res chain seq x y z
N MET A 1 30.57 7.66 2.87
CA MET A 1 29.22 7.66 3.46
C MET A 1 28.24 7.99 2.33
N ARG A 2 27.65 6.96 1.71
CA ARG A 2 26.78 7.14 0.54
C ARG A 2 25.33 7.07 1.03
N ILE A 3 24.66 8.20 0.95
CA ILE A 3 23.23 8.33 1.27
C ILE A 3 22.48 7.77 0.06
N PHE A 4 21.95 6.56 0.18
CA PHE A 4 20.99 6.03 -0.79
C PHE A 4 19.60 6.54 -0.40
N SER A 5 19.12 7.46 -1.21
CA SER A 5 17.77 8.01 -1.11
C SER A 5 16.74 6.90 -1.39
N ALA A 6 15.81 6.69 -0.49
CA ALA A 6 14.77 5.65 -0.52
C ALA A 6 13.66 5.88 -1.59
N VAL A 7 13.92 6.72 -2.59
CA VAL A 7 12.92 7.13 -3.62
C VAL A 7 12.82 6.15 -4.79
N SER A 8 13.67 5.10 -4.82
CA SER A 8 13.84 4.26 -6.04
C SER A 8 12.91 3.06 -6.23
N ILE A 9 11.93 2.78 -5.38
CA ILE A 9 11.23 1.48 -5.46
C ILE A 9 10.05 1.49 -6.46
N CYS A 10 9.49 2.64 -6.80
CA CYS A 10 8.50 2.71 -7.90
C CYS A 10 9.11 2.77 -9.30
N MET A 11 10.44 2.91 -9.43
CA MET A 11 11.09 3.12 -10.74
C MET A 11 11.77 1.90 -11.36
N VAL A 12 11.65 0.71 -10.78
CA VAL A 12 12.40 -0.47 -11.30
C VAL A 12 11.80 -1.07 -12.57
N TYR A 13 10.66 -0.63 -13.03
CA TYR A 13 10.09 -1.21 -14.26
C TYR A 13 10.71 -0.71 -15.58
N TRP A 14 11.56 0.35 -15.61
CA TRP A 14 12.01 0.95 -16.88
C TRP A 14 13.44 1.49 -16.88
N ALA A 15 14.37 0.81 -16.32
CA ALA A 15 15.78 1.19 -16.43
C ALA A 15 16.53 0.35 -17.46
N VAL A 16 16.09 0.37 -18.70
CA VAL A 16 16.96 0.02 -19.85
C VAL A 16 16.56 0.87 -21.04
N ASN A 17 17.18 2.00 -21.19
CA ASN A 17 17.65 2.60 -22.45
C ASN A 17 18.01 4.07 -22.22
N LEU A 18 19.26 4.30 -21.87
CA LEU A 18 19.90 5.61 -21.96
C LEU A 18 20.35 5.82 -23.41
N ALA A 19 19.56 6.48 -24.20
CA ALA A 19 20.05 7.15 -25.41
C ALA A 19 19.07 8.28 -25.80
N GLY A 20 19.45 9.50 -25.54
CA GLY A 20 18.75 10.70 -25.98
C GLY A 20 18.57 11.68 -24.83
N ALA A 21 19.41 12.70 -24.76
CA ALA A 21 19.18 13.84 -23.88
C ALA A 21 17.85 14.48 -24.27
N ALA A 22 16.79 14.19 -23.52
CA ALA A 22 15.53 14.89 -23.66
C ALA A 22 15.75 16.38 -23.38
N ALA A 23 15.25 17.23 -24.26
CA ALA A 23 15.28 18.66 -24.04
C ALA A 23 14.64 18.99 -22.70
N VAL A 24 15.32 19.77 -21.86
CA VAL A 24 14.77 20.25 -20.58
C VAL A 24 13.51 21.04 -20.87
N PRO A 25 12.35 20.71 -20.30
CA PRO A 25 11.11 21.41 -20.57
C PRO A 25 11.23 22.87 -20.19
N SER A 26 10.64 23.76 -20.97
CA SER A 26 10.59 25.18 -20.61
C SER A 26 9.74 25.36 -19.36
N CYS A 27 10.37 25.69 -18.24
CA CYS A 27 9.69 25.94 -16.98
C CYS A 27 8.76 27.15 -17.10
N GLY A 28 7.46 26.98 -16.88
CA GLY A 28 6.47 28.05 -16.88
C GLY A 28 5.25 27.89 -17.79
N LYS A 29 5.16 26.82 -18.57
CA LYS A 29 3.93 26.43 -19.27
C LYS A 29 3.69 24.94 -19.03
N SER A 30 2.47 24.45 -19.23
CA SER A 30 2.16 23.02 -19.11
C SER A 30 3.22 22.19 -19.86
N ASN A 31 4.09 21.56 -19.14
CA ASN A 31 5.18 20.82 -19.72
C ASN A 31 4.95 19.35 -19.43
N ASP A 32 4.78 18.63 -20.50
CA ASP A 32 4.87 17.19 -20.49
C ASP A 32 6.34 16.82 -20.34
N ILE A 33 6.74 16.39 -19.15
CA ILE A 33 8.06 15.84 -18.89
C ILE A 33 7.99 14.36 -19.22
N ASP A 34 7.59 14.03 -20.44
CA ASP A 34 7.51 12.62 -20.70
C ASP A 34 8.28 12.17 -21.93
N GLY A 35 9.11 11.33 -21.72
CA GLY A 35 9.47 10.42 -22.75
C GLY A 35 9.04 9.01 -22.50
N LYS A 36 8.86 8.52 -21.30
CA LYS A 36 8.61 7.08 -21.03
C LYS A 36 8.41 6.77 -19.55
N GLY A 37 7.85 7.66 -18.82
CA GLY A 37 7.63 7.46 -17.41
C GLY A 37 6.40 8.21 -16.97
N THR A 38 6.54 9.02 -15.96
CA THR A 38 5.46 9.79 -15.38
C THR A 38 5.55 11.22 -15.89
N ALA A 39 4.70 11.60 -16.86
CA ALA A 39 4.61 12.98 -17.31
C ALA A 39 4.12 13.89 -16.17
N GLN A 40 4.72 15.06 -16.04
CA GLN A 40 4.32 16.06 -15.06
C GLN A 40 3.63 17.24 -15.75
N PHE A 41 2.52 17.69 -15.19
CA PHE A 41 1.73 18.81 -15.69
C PHE A 41 1.74 19.92 -14.64
N PHE A 42 2.05 21.15 -15.08
CA PHE A 42 2.24 22.30 -14.22
C PHE A 42 1.20 23.38 -14.51
N ASP A 43 0.87 24.16 -13.50
CA ASP A 43 0.15 25.42 -13.65
C ASP A 43 0.97 26.60 -13.08
N ASN A 44 0.51 27.84 -13.41
CA ASN A 44 1.14 29.07 -12.92
C ASN A 44 0.89 29.31 -11.42
N ASN A 45 0.00 28.57 -10.78
CA ASN A 45 -0.39 28.71 -9.37
C ASN A 45 0.35 27.70 -8.47
N GLY A 46 1.31 26.96 -9.03
CA GLY A 46 2.14 26.02 -8.29
C GLY A 46 1.49 24.65 -8.02
N TRP A 47 0.47 24.26 -8.77
CA TRP A 47 -0.02 22.89 -8.80
C TRP A 47 0.80 22.06 -9.78
N ILE A 48 1.12 20.85 -9.38
CA ILE A 48 1.83 19.88 -10.21
C ILE A 48 1.09 18.56 -10.12
N PHE A 49 0.82 17.94 -11.26
CA PHE A 49 0.19 16.62 -11.37
C PHE A 49 1.07 15.68 -12.18
N GLU A 50 0.96 14.39 -11.92
CA GLU A 50 1.58 13.35 -12.74
C GLU A 50 0.54 12.64 -13.60
N SER A 51 0.98 12.09 -14.73
CA SER A 51 0.10 11.48 -15.74
C SER A 51 -0.80 10.39 -15.20
N TRP A 52 -0.32 9.59 -14.25
CA TRP A 52 -1.10 8.52 -13.64
C TRP A 52 -2.30 9.03 -12.80
N GLU A 53 -2.29 10.30 -12.38
CA GLU A 53 -3.43 10.89 -11.66
C GLU A 53 -4.63 11.18 -12.59
N TYR A 54 -4.44 11.11 -13.93
CA TYR A 54 -5.48 11.30 -14.95
C TYR A 54 -6.12 9.98 -15.41
N GLN A 55 -5.92 8.89 -14.70
CA GLN A 55 -6.62 7.65 -14.96
C GLN A 55 -8.07 7.75 -14.50
N ASP A 56 -9.02 7.64 -15.42
CA ASP A 56 -10.45 7.78 -15.16
C ASP A 56 -11.26 6.50 -15.43
N ASP A 57 -10.62 5.48 -15.96
CA ASP A 57 -11.23 4.19 -16.27
C ASP A 57 -10.58 3.09 -15.46
N TYR A 58 -11.36 2.47 -14.59
CA TYR A 58 -10.87 1.39 -13.73
C TYR A 58 -11.96 0.39 -13.41
N GLN A 59 -11.62 -0.90 -13.51
CA GLN A 59 -12.50 -1.99 -13.14
C GLN A 59 -11.82 -2.85 -12.06
N PHE A 60 -12.48 -3.01 -10.92
CA PHE A 60 -11.99 -3.88 -9.86
C PHE A 60 -12.47 -5.32 -10.11
N THR A 61 -11.51 -6.26 -10.24
CA THR A 61 -11.79 -7.67 -10.59
C THR A 61 -11.24 -8.68 -9.59
N ALA A 62 -10.34 -8.30 -8.70
CA ALA A 62 -9.72 -9.22 -7.72
C ALA A 62 -10.64 -9.55 -6.52
N THR A 63 -11.92 -9.79 -6.78
CA THR A 63 -12.95 -9.96 -5.75
C THR A 63 -12.76 -11.21 -4.91
N ASP A 64 -12.42 -12.34 -5.51
CA ASP A 64 -12.29 -13.62 -4.79
C ASP A 64 -11.12 -13.60 -3.82
N SER A 65 -9.95 -13.08 -4.25
CA SER A 65 -8.78 -12.99 -3.39
C SER A 65 -8.98 -12.00 -2.23
N LEU A 66 -9.66 -10.88 -2.46
CA LEU A 66 -10.02 -9.96 -1.39
C LEU A 66 -11.03 -10.60 -0.42
N LYS A 67 -12.01 -11.32 -0.92
CA LYS A 67 -12.99 -12.04 -0.09
C LYS A 67 -12.32 -13.10 0.78
N GLU A 68 -11.36 -13.86 0.23
CA GLU A 68 -10.57 -14.83 0.99
C GLU A 68 -9.80 -14.16 2.14
N LEU A 69 -9.15 -13.03 1.87
CA LEU A 69 -8.46 -12.26 2.89
C LEU A 69 -9.41 -11.77 4.00
N VAL A 70 -10.55 -11.19 3.62
CA VAL A 70 -11.56 -10.70 4.58
C VAL A 70 -12.05 -11.82 5.50
N GLN A 71 -12.32 -12.99 4.94
CA GLN A 71 -12.75 -14.14 5.70
C GLN A 71 -11.66 -14.66 6.65
N ALA A 72 -10.41 -14.74 6.18
CA ALA A 72 -9.29 -15.16 7.00
C ALA A 72 -9.05 -14.22 8.19
N LEU A 73 -9.19 -12.90 7.99
CA LEU A 73 -9.11 -11.92 9.07
C LEU A 73 -10.29 -12.04 10.05
N LYS A 74 -11.51 -12.20 9.54
CA LYS A 74 -12.72 -12.33 10.35
C LYS A 74 -12.65 -13.53 11.29
N VAL A 75 -12.15 -14.68 10.82
CA VAL A 75 -11.95 -15.89 11.66
C VAL A 75 -10.97 -15.60 12.81
N ARG A 76 -10.07 -14.65 12.65
CA ARG A 76 -9.13 -14.22 13.68
C ARG A 76 -9.61 -13.03 14.54
N GLY A 77 -10.86 -12.64 14.38
CA GLY A 77 -11.46 -11.53 15.14
C GLY A 77 -11.04 -10.13 14.68
N SER A 78 -10.49 -10.00 13.46
CA SER A 78 -10.05 -8.74 12.89
C SER A 78 -10.97 -8.27 11.76
N SER A 79 -11.20 -6.98 11.67
CA SER A 79 -11.96 -6.31 10.60
C SER A 79 -11.03 -5.54 9.69
N LEU A 80 -11.09 -5.81 8.39
CA LEU A 80 -10.36 -5.06 7.36
C LEU A 80 -11.13 -3.80 6.97
N ILE A 81 -10.45 -2.66 7.01
CA ILE A 81 -10.97 -1.34 6.60
C ILE A 81 -10.03 -0.78 5.54
N LEU A 82 -10.47 -0.76 4.30
CA LEU A 82 -9.75 -0.15 3.18
C LEU A 82 -10.10 1.34 3.09
N VAL A 83 -9.08 2.18 2.92
CA VAL A 83 -9.23 3.64 2.82
C VAL A 83 -8.56 4.11 1.52
N PRO A 84 -9.13 3.75 0.35
CA PRO A 84 -8.63 4.27 -0.92
C PRO A 84 -8.82 5.79 -0.97
N THR A 85 -7.80 6.51 -1.38
CA THR A 85 -7.82 7.97 -1.47
C THR A 85 -7.90 8.38 -2.93
N PRO A 86 -8.98 9.07 -3.37
CA PRO A 86 -9.15 9.50 -4.75
C PRO A 86 -7.96 10.31 -5.26
N PHE A 87 -7.69 10.23 -6.55
CA PHE A 87 -6.67 11.10 -7.16
C PHE A 87 -7.10 12.56 -7.11
N ARG A 88 -6.11 13.45 -6.96
CA ARG A 88 -6.36 14.90 -6.85
C ARG A 88 -7.06 15.48 -8.06
N THR A 89 -6.89 14.87 -9.23
CA THR A 89 -7.50 15.27 -10.50
C THR A 89 -9.02 15.31 -10.45
N ILE A 90 -9.68 14.45 -9.63
CA ILE A 90 -11.15 14.50 -9.55
C ILE A 90 -11.67 15.87 -9.09
N LYS A 91 -10.91 16.53 -8.22
CA LYS A 91 -11.26 17.85 -7.70
C LYS A 91 -10.52 19.01 -8.38
N TYR A 92 -9.25 18.82 -8.71
CA TYR A 92 -8.34 19.91 -9.07
C TYR A 92 -7.78 19.79 -10.49
N ALA A 93 -8.35 18.96 -11.38
CA ALA A 93 -7.88 18.83 -12.76
C ALA A 93 -7.91 20.18 -13.52
N ASP A 94 -8.83 21.08 -13.16
CA ASP A 94 -8.95 22.42 -13.71
C ASP A 94 -7.80 23.36 -13.32
N LYS A 95 -6.95 22.95 -12.37
CA LYS A 95 -5.74 23.71 -11.98
C LYS A 95 -4.61 23.60 -13.00
N VAL A 96 -4.69 22.63 -13.90
CA VAL A 96 -3.70 22.46 -14.96
C VAL A 96 -4.32 22.75 -16.32
N ILE A 97 -3.71 23.69 -17.04
CA ILE A 97 -4.04 23.95 -18.44
C ILE A 97 -2.96 23.28 -19.28
N SER A 98 -3.32 22.21 -19.95
CA SER A 98 -2.41 21.45 -20.80
C SER A 98 -3.06 21.04 -22.11
N ASP A 99 -2.28 21.08 -23.17
CA ASP A 99 -2.67 20.52 -24.47
C ASP A 99 -2.48 19.02 -24.55
N ASN A 100 -1.92 18.40 -23.51
CA ASN A 100 -1.70 16.96 -23.47
C ASN A 100 -3.03 16.19 -23.58
N PRO A 101 -3.10 15.16 -24.43
CA PRO A 101 -4.32 14.37 -24.62
C PRO A 101 -4.84 13.72 -23.34
N LEU A 102 -3.98 13.33 -22.39
CA LEU A 102 -4.39 12.75 -21.10
C LEU A 102 -5.18 13.75 -20.27
N VAL A 103 -4.71 15.02 -20.19
CA VAL A 103 -5.40 16.07 -19.44
C VAL A 103 -6.73 16.41 -20.10
N LYS A 104 -6.75 16.58 -21.44
CA LYS A 104 -7.98 16.88 -22.22
C LYS A 104 -8.96 15.71 -22.22
N GLY A 105 -8.48 14.49 -22.21
CA GLY A 105 -9.28 13.26 -22.23
C GLY A 105 -9.84 12.85 -20.87
N PHE A 106 -9.35 13.43 -19.76
CA PHE A 106 -9.80 13.06 -18.42
C PHE A 106 -11.28 13.39 -18.19
N SER A 107 -12.07 12.39 -17.87
CA SER A 107 -13.49 12.50 -17.61
C SER A 107 -13.82 12.31 -16.13
N LYS A 108 -14.17 13.40 -15.44
CA LYS A 108 -14.64 13.31 -14.05
C LYS A 108 -15.88 12.41 -13.90
N VAL A 109 -16.73 12.34 -14.91
CA VAL A 109 -17.93 11.46 -14.89
C VAL A 109 -17.51 10.00 -14.92
N LYS A 110 -16.61 9.62 -15.82
CA LYS A 110 -16.05 8.28 -15.94
C LYS A 110 -15.33 7.87 -14.66
N TYR A 111 -14.47 8.75 -14.14
CA TYR A 111 -13.77 8.52 -12.88
C TYR A 111 -14.73 8.17 -11.74
N LYS A 112 -15.80 8.99 -11.56
CA LYS A 112 -16.80 8.75 -10.52
C LYS A 112 -17.52 7.43 -10.68
N GLN A 113 -17.86 7.06 -11.91
CA GLN A 113 -18.49 5.78 -12.20
C GLN A 113 -17.56 4.64 -11.81
N SER A 114 -16.33 4.63 -12.33
CA SER A 114 -15.32 3.63 -12.00
C SER A 114 -15.04 3.54 -10.49
N TRP A 115 -14.99 4.68 -9.81
CA TRP A 115 -14.81 4.74 -8.37
C TRP A 115 -15.96 4.09 -7.59
N ASN A 116 -17.20 4.45 -7.95
CA ASN A 116 -18.39 3.90 -7.28
C ASN A 116 -18.51 2.39 -7.51
N ASP A 117 -18.22 1.93 -8.74
CA ASP A 117 -18.23 0.52 -9.08
C ASP A 117 -17.15 -0.24 -8.31
N MET A 118 -15.93 0.29 -8.20
CA MET A 118 -14.85 -0.29 -7.40
C MET A 118 -15.25 -0.39 -5.92
N VAL A 119 -15.74 0.70 -5.32
CA VAL A 119 -16.14 0.72 -3.91
C VAL A 119 -17.28 -0.28 -3.64
N SER A 120 -18.28 -0.30 -4.50
CA SER A 120 -19.42 -1.21 -4.38
C SER A 120 -18.99 -2.67 -4.51
N THR A 121 -18.18 -2.98 -5.50
CA THR A 121 -17.66 -4.33 -5.75
C THR A 121 -16.79 -4.81 -4.61
N ALA A 122 -15.91 -3.95 -4.08
CA ALA A 122 -15.08 -4.31 -2.94
C ALA A 122 -15.92 -4.56 -1.66
N ARG A 123 -17.00 -3.79 -1.43
CA ARG A 123 -17.93 -4.01 -0.30
C ARG A 123 -18.65 -5.35 -0.40
N ILE A 124 -18.98 -5.84 -1.59
CA ILE A 124 -19.61 -7.16 -1.79
C ILE A 124 -18.69 -8.28 -1.31
N THR A 125 -17.37 -8.13 -1.30
CA THR A 125 -16.44 -9.11 -0.74
C THR A 125 -16.50 -9.22 0.79
N GLY A 126 -17.20 -8.30 1.45
CA GLY A 126 -17.26 -8.16 2.91
C GLY A 126 -16.21 -7.23 3.50
N ALA A 127 -15.36 -6.59 2.68
CA ALA A 127 -14.44 -5.56 3.14
C ALA A 127 -15.21 -4.29 3.55
N ASN A 128 -14.76 -3.64 4.63
CA ASN A 128 -15.23 -2.30 4.93
C ASN A 128 -14.44 -1.32 4.08
N VAL A 129 -15.11 -0.54 3.25
CA VAL A 129 -14.46 0.44 2.37
C VAL A 129 -14.97 1.84 2.71
N ILE A 130 -14.04 2.73 3.06
CA ILE A 130 -14.33 4.15 3.25
C ILE A 130 -14.38 4.81 1.88
N ASP A 131 -15.52 5.36 1.53
CA ASP A 131 -15.68 6.17 0.31
C ASP A 131 -15.34 7.63 0.61
N LEU A 132 -14.13 8.03 0.23
CA LEU A 132 -13.64 9.40 0.42
C LEU A 132 -14.05 10.35 -0.71
N LEU A 133 -14.57 9.85 -1.83
CA LEU A 133 -14.85 10.68 -3.00
C LEU A 133 -15.82 11.86 -2.70
N PRO A 134 -16.94 11.66 -2.02
CA PRO A 134 -17.84 12.79 -1.69
C PRO A 134 -17.16 13.84 -0.81
N SER A 135 -16.31 13.39 0.11
CA SER A 135 -15.58 14.30 1.02
C SER A 135 -14.49 15.08 0.29
N VAL A 136 -13.77 14.45 -0.63
CA VAL A 136 -12.79 15.12 -1.48
C VAL A 136 -13.46 16.18 -2.34
N GLU A 137 -14.57 15.85 -3.00
CA GLU A 137 -15.29 16.79 -3.86
C GLU A 137 -15.86 17.96 -3.07
N GLY A 138 -16.49 17.69 -1.93
CA GLY A 138 -17.11 18.70 -1.07
C GLY A 138 -16.12 19.51 -0.22
N PHE A 139 -14.86 19.13 -0.18
CA PHE A 139 -13.88 19.76 0.70
C PHE A 139 -13.66 21.22 0.36
N LYS A 140 -13.76 22.08 1.36
CA LYS A 140 -13.42 23.51 1.28
C LYS A 140 -12.08 23.75 1.99
N LEU A 141 -11.46 24.88 1.76
CA LEU A 141 -10.30 25.29 2.55
C LEU A 141 -10.59 25.16 4.04
N SER A 142 -9.70 24.47 4.75
CA SER A 142 -9.84 24.27 6.18
C SER A 142 -9.55 25.55 6.98
N SER A 143 -9.83 25.50 8.28
CA SER A 143 -9.44 26.59 9.20
C SER A 143 -7.93 26.82 9.27
N ARG A 144 -7.14 25.80 8.87
CA ARG A 144 -5.67 25.92 8.73
C ARG A 144 -5.25 26.44 7.35
N ASN A 145 -6.20 26.84 6.51
CA ASN A 145 -5.97 27.26 5.14
C ASN A 145 -5.31 26.19 4.27
N GLU A 146 -5.67 24.92 4.49
CA GLU A 146 -5.20 23.77 3.71
C GLU A 146 -6.27 23.30 2.74
N TYR A 147 -5.86 22.89 1.54
CA TYR A 147 -6.65 22.05 0.62
C TYR A 147 -6.72 20.62 1.16
N PHE A 148 -7.48 19.73 0.52
CA PHE A 148 -7.49 18.32 0.87
C PHE A 148 -6.13 17.66 0.58
N TYR A 149 -5.50 18.02 -0.52
CA TYR A 149 -4.19 17.55 -0.95
C TYR A 149 -3.19 18.70 -1.05
N TYR A 150 -1.92 18.38 -0.94
CA TYR A 150 -0.86 19.35 -1.22
C TYR A 150 -0.84 19.70 -2.72
N PRO A 151 -0.64 20.96 -3.10
CA PRO A 151 -0.57 21.37 -4.50
C PRO A 151 0.57 20.70 -5.28
N ARG A 152 1.70 20.41 -4.64
CA ARG A 152 2.92 19.88 -5.24
C ARG A 152 3.33 18.52 -4.69
N ASP A 153 2.36 17.81 -4.17
CA ASP A 153 2.54 16.46 -3.65
C ASP A 153 1.23 15.70 -3.80
N HIS A 154 1.31 14.40 -4.06
CA HIS A 154 0.11 13.58 -4.22
C HIS A 154 -0.60 13.27 -2.90
N HIS A 155 0.07 13.49 -1.79
CA HIS A 155 -0.48 13.19 -0.47
C HIS A 155 -1.57 14.18 -0.03
N TRP A 156 -2.43 13.72 0.83
CA TRP A 156 -3.34 14.58 1.57
C TRP A 156 -2.58 15.50 2.54
N THR A 157 -3.16 16.64 2.82
CA THR A 157 -2.71 17.53 3.90
C THR A 157 -3.14 16.98 5.26
N THR A 158 -2.71 17.63 6.34
CA THR A 158 -3.21 17.30 7.68
C THR A 158 -4.74 17.40 7.75
N SER A 159 -5.34 18.37 7.07
CA SER A 159 -6.81 18.52 7.02
C SER A 159 -7.48 17.43 6.20
N GLY A 160 -6.88 16.98 5.09
CA GLY A 160 -7.36 15.83 4.32
C GLY A 160 -7.28 14.53 5.13
N ALA A 161 -6.15 14.29 5.77
CA ALA A 161 -5.97 13.16 6.68
C ALA A 161 -6.98 13.16 7.85
N GLU A 162 -7.31 14.34 8.38
CA GLU A 162 -8.30 14.47 9.47
C GLU A 162 -9.71 14.05 9.03
N VAL A 163 -10.11 14.38 7.80
CA VAL A 163 -11.40 13.94 7.24
C VAL A 163 -11.44 12.42 7.08
N ALA A 164 -10.37 11.85 6.53
CA ALA A 164 -10.27 10.40 6.37
C ALA A 164 -10.30 9.67 7.73
N ALA A 165 -9.52 10.15 8.69
CA ALA A 165 -9.45 9.60 10.04
C ALA A 165 -10.80 9.66 10.77
N ALA A 166 -11.57 10.74 10.59
CA ALA A 166 -12.89 10.88 11.18
C ALA A 166 -13.88 9.82 10.63
N GLN A 167 -13.92 9.61 9.31
CA GLN A 167 -14.79 8.59 8.71
C GLN A 167 -14.41 7.17 9.16
N VAL A 168 -13.11 6.86 9.21
CA VAL A 168 -12.64 5.57 9.73
C VAL A 168 -13.04 5.40 11.20
N ALA A 169 -12.85 6.42 12.03
CA ALA A 169 -13.23 6.38 13.44
C ALA A 169 -14.75 6.15 13.64
N ASP A 170 -15.58 6.81 12.84
CA ASP A 170 -17.03 6.62 12.89
C ASP A 170 -17.44 5.20 12.47
N LEU A 171 -16.78 4.62 11.49
CA LEU A 171 -16.99 3.22 11.11
C LEU A 171 -16.56 2.28 12.24
N ILE A 172 -15.37 2.49 12.81
CA ILE A 172 -14.85 1.68 13.93
C ILE A 172 -15.83 1.72 15.11
N LYS A 173 -16.34 2.90 15.47
CA LYS A 173 -17.35 3.03 16.53
C LYS A 173 -18.62 2.20 16.25
N LYS A 174 -19.07 2.18 15.00
CA LYS A 174 -20.22 1.33 14.58
C LYS A 174 -19.88 -0.16 14.68
N LEU A 175 -18.71 -0.58 14.24
CA LEU A 175 -18.27 -1.98 14.28
C LEU A 175 -17.99 -2.47 15.70
N SER A 176 -17.58 -1.57 16.59
CA SER A 176 -17.31 -1.88 18.01
C SER A 176 -18.52 -1.72 18.93
N SER A 177 -19.67 -1.33 18.41
CA SER A 177 -20.88 -1.17 19.23
C SER A 177 -21.24 -2.50 19.91
N GLY A 178 -21.29 -2.50 21.23
CA GLY A 178 -21.50 -3.70 22.06
C GLY A 178 -20.22 -4.45 22.46
N SER A 179 -19.04 -4.03 22.00
CA SER A 179 -17.77 -4.63 22.40
C SER A 179 -17.15 -3.91 23.58
N LYS A 180 -16.45 -4.67 24.46
CA LYS A 180 -15.70 -4.11 25.60
C LYS A 180 -14.30 -3.63 25.17
N ILE A 181 -14.21 -2.82 24.11
CA ILE A 181 -12.92 -2.28 23.64
C ILE A 181 -12.56 -1.11 24.55
N PRO A 182 -11.35 -1.08 25.13
CA PRO A 182 -10.92 0.03 25.97
C PRO A 182 -10.85 1.34 25.17
N LEU A 183 -11.47 2.39 25.68
CA LEU A 183 -11.32 3.74 25.14
C LEU A 183 -10.18 4.45 25.86
N ALA A 184 -9.33 5.12 25.08
CA ALA A 184 -8.29 6.00 25.57
C ALA A 184 -8.81 7.44 25.58
N LYS A 185 -8.45 8.24 26.61
CA LYS A 185 -8.72 9.68 26.60
C LYS A 185 -7.55 10.39 25.93
N ASN A 186 -7.69 10.66 24.66
CA ASN A 186 -6.66 11.28 23.84
C ASN A 186 -7.00 12.74 23.54
N SER A 187 -6.02 13.62 23.66
CA SER A 187 -6.08 14.99 23.14
C SER A 187 -5.11 15.15 21.98
N ILE A 188 -5.39 16.09 21.08
CA ILE A 188 -4.54 16.36 19.92
C ILE A 188 -4.15 17.84 19.90
N SER A 189 -2.92 18.11 19.56
CA SER A 189 -2.43 19.45 19.31
C SER A 189 -1.80 19.51 17.90
N PHE A 190 -1.87 20.68 17.29
CA PHE A 190 -1.27 20.93 15.97
C PHE A 190 -0.15 21.97 16.11
N SER A 191 0.99 21.69 15.53
CA SER A 191 2.07 22.69 15.40
C SER A 191 2.27 22.98 13.93
N GLY A 192 2.16 24.27 13.54
CA GLY A 192 2.58 24.71 12.21
C GLY A 192 4.08 24.54 12.13
N LYS A 193 4.53 23.77 11.17
CA LYS A 193 5.95 23.56 10.90
C LYS A 193 6.26 23.79 9.44
N THR A 194 7.47 23.64 9.22
CA THR A 194 8.28 23.51 8.03
C THR A 194 7.52 23.61 6.74
N GLU A 195 7.96 24.49 5.94
CA GLU A 195 7.59 24.60 4.55
C GLU A 195 8.32 23.52 3.75
N LEU A 196 7.64 22.86 2.83
CA LEU A 196 8.22 21.84 1.95
C LEU A 196 7.92 22.13 0.48
N LEU A 197 8.78 21.61 -0.38
CA LEU A 197 8.55 21.68 -1.83
C LEU A 197 7.45 20.72 -2.26
N GLY A 198 7.31 19.57 -1.55
CA GLY A 198 6.55 18.43 -1.96
C GLY A 198 7.31 17.57 -2.96
N SER A 199 6.94 16.30 -3.10
CA SER A 199 7.65 15.33 -3.97
C SER A 199 7.73 15.81 -5.42
N PHE A 200 6.65 16.35 -5.95
CA PHE A 200 6.61 16.89 -7.31
C PHE A 200 7.33 18.23 -7.43
N GLY A 201 7.33 19.04 -6.37
CA GLY A 201 8.10 20.28 -6.32
C GLY A 201 9.61 20.02 -6.33
N GLU A 202 10.06 18.94 -5.72
CA GLU A 202 11.46 18.49 -5.79
C GLU A 202 11.82 18.01 -7.19
N HIS A 203 10.94 17.25 -7.87
CA HIS A 203 11.12 16.85 -9.27
C HIS A 203 11.19 18.07 -10.19
N TYR A 204 10.29 19.05 -9.98
CA TYR A 204 10.30 20.30 -10.73
C TYR A 204 11.62 21.06 -10.53
N PHE A 205 12.08 21.18 -9.29
CA PHE A 205 13.35 21.85 -9.01
C PHE A 205 14.52 21.13 -9.68
N ALA A 206 14.55 19.80 -9.65
CA ALA A 206 15.59 19.02 -10.31
C ALA A 206 15.60 19.22 -11.83
N ALA A 207 14.41 19.35 -12.44
CA ALA A 207 14.28 19.54 -13.89
C ALA A 207 14.52 20.99 -14.35
N CYS A 208 14.06 21.96 -13.57
CA CYS A 208 13.98 23.37 -13.97
C CYS A 208 15.00 24.28 -13.31
N GLY A 209 15.71 23.81 -12.28
CA GLY A 209 16.69 24.61 -11.53
C GLY A 209 16.09 25.75 -10.68
N SER A 210 14.76 25.92 -10.66
CA SER A 210 14.07 26.95 -9.91
C SER A 210 13.17 26.36 -8.83
N LYS A 211 13.17 26.95 -7.62
CA LYS A 211 12.32 26.51 -6.52
C LYS A 211 10.96 27.19 -6.59
N LEU A 212 9.90 26.41 -6.46
CA LEU A 212 8.57 26.92 -6.20
C LEU A 212 8.43 27.37 -4.73
N PRO A 213 7.49 28.28 -4.42
CA PRO A 213 7.22 28.68 -3.04
C PRO A 213 6.90 27.46 -2.17
N LEU A 214 7.44 27.43 -0.97
CA LEU A 214 7.24 26.32 -0.04
C LEU A 214 5.77 26.21 0.40
N VAL A 215 5.30 25.01 0.67
CA VAL A 215 3.95 24.76 1.19
C VAL A 215 4.02 24.53 2.68
N LYS A 216 3.21 25.25 3.43
CA LYS A 216 3.12 25.12 4.88
C LYS A 216 2.50 23.77 5.25
N ARG A 217 3.04 23.18 6.26
CA ARG A 217 2.62 21.89 6.79
C ARG A 217 2.30 21.99 8.29
N PHE A 218 1.46 21.06 8.77
CA PHE A 218 1.12 20.94 10.18
C PHE A 218 1.39 19.53 10.69
N ASP A 219 2.02 19.43 11.86
CA ASP A 219 2.18 18.16 12.56
C ASP A 219 1.08 18.00 13.62
N ALA A 220 0.48 16.84 13.67
CA ALA A 220 -0.46 16.44 14.71
C ALA A 220 0.28 15.62 15.79
N LYS A 221 0.14 16.01 17.04
CA LYS A 221 0.67 15.28 18.19
C LYS A 221 -0.46 14.86 19.11
N VAL A 222 -0.59 13.57 19.35
CA VAL A 222 -1.52 13.02 20.33
C VAL A 222 -0.83 12.96 21.68
N THR A 223 -1.57 13.36 22.71
CA THR A 223 -1.22 13.13 24.11
C THR A 223 -2.27 12.21 24.70
N THR A 224 -1.86 11.02 25.10
CA THR A 224 -2.71 10.03 25.73
C THR A 224 -2.68 10.22 27.24
N ASN A 225 -3.82 10.55 27.83
CA ASN A 225 -3.98 10.59 29.27
C ASN A 225 -4.34 9.17 29.76
N SER A 226 -3.39 8.24 29.68
CA SER A 226 -3.61 6.90 30.22
C SER A 226 -3.33 6.90 31.72
N ASN A 227 -4.38 6.78 32.53
CA ASN A 227 -4.25 6.39 33.94
C ASN A 227 -4.01 4.87 34.10
N SER A 228 -3.59 4.20 33.02
CA SER A 228 -3.26 2.77 33.06
C SER A 228 -1.90 2.57 33.70
N LEU A 229 -1.89 2.40 35.01
CA LEU A 229 -0.73 2.02 35.81
C LEU A 229 -0.32 0.55 35.64
N LEU A 230 -1.05 -0.25 34.89
CA LEU A 230 -0.86 -1.69 34.78
C LEU A 230 -1.06 -2.17 33.33
N GLY A 231 0.04 -2.44 32.65
CA GLY A 231 0.08 -3.25 31.44
C GLY A 231 0.26 -2.46 30.15
N GLU A 232 1.00 -3.04 29.23
CA GLU A 232 1.09 -2.61 27.84
C GLU A 232 -0.32 -2.61 27.25
N ALA A 233 -0.83 -1.42 26.94
CA ALA A 233 -2.12 -1.30 26.27
C ALA A 233 -2.02 -2.04 24.92
N SER A 234 -2.89 -3.02 24.69
CA SER A 234 -2.88 -3.77 23.44
C SER A 234 -3.32 -2.88 22.29
N THR A 235 -2.59 -2.92 21.18
CA THR A 235 -2.96 -2.22 19.95
C THR A 235 -4.39 -2.58 19.54
N THR A 236 -5.28 -1.58 19.47
CA THR A 236 -6.67 -1.78 19.05
C THR A 236 -6.83 -1.54 17.56
N ILE A 237 -6.11 -0.57 17.01
CA ILE A 237 -6.12 -0.22 15.60
C ILE A 237 -4.71 -0.37 15.05
N GLY A 238 -4.52 -1.22 14.05
CA GLY A 238 -3.29 -1.30 13.26
C GLY A 238 -3.47 -0.58 11.93
N VAL A 239 -2.60 0.38 11.64
CA VAL A 239 -2.58 1.07 10.33
C VAL A 239 -1.49 0.44 9.48
N PHE A 240 -1.86 -0.12 8.32
CA PHE A 240 -0.99 -0.91 7.45
C PHE A 240 -0.95 -0.38 6.00
N GLY A 241 -1.07 0.91 5.82
CA GLY A 241 -1.11 1.54 4.50
C GLY A 241 0.26 1.71 3.82
N ASP A 242 0.23 2.53 2.79
CA ASP A 242 1.42 3.04 2.12
C ASP A 242 1.90 4.36 2.75
N SER A 243 2.44 5.29 1.95
CA SER A 243 2.82 6.62 2.41
C SER A 243 1.65 7.46 2.93
N PHE A 244 0.40 7.13 2.60
CA PHE A 244 -0.77 7.78 3.18
C PHE A 244 -1.01 7.38 4.65
N GLY A 245 -0.54 6.23 5.07
CA GLY A 245 -0.52 5.79 6.47
C GLY A 245 0.81 6.07 7.18
N GLN A 246 1.93 6.17 6.44
CA GLN A 246 3.26 6.42 6.98
C GLN A 246 3.42 7.89 7.37
N ALA A 247 4.26 8.15 8.37
CA ALA A 247 4.59 9.50 8.80
C ALA A 247 5.62 10.20 7.89
N TYR A 248 5.31 10.40 6.61
CA TYR A 248 6.14 11.17 5.69
C TYR A 248 5.30 11.84 4.59
N PRO A 249 5.52 13.10 4.31
CA PRO A 249 6.34 14.07 5.02
C PRO A 249 5.71 14.50 6.35
N ASP A 250 4.38 14.26 6.52
CA ASP A 250 3.57 14.69 7.65
C ASP A 250 2.39 13.82 7.89
N ASN A 251 2.56 12.57 7.85
CA ASN A 251 1.45 11.67 7.95
C ASN A 251 0.84 11.65 9.32
N ASN A 252 -0.03 12.57 9.52
CA ASN A 252 -0.80 12.71 10.74
C ASN A 252 -1.98 11.73 10.81
N PHE A 253 -2.18 10.87 9.82
CA PHE A 253 -3.34 9.97 9.76
C PHE A 253 -3.47 9.10 11.01
N SER A 254 -2.39 8.42 11.41
CA SER A 254 -2.43 7.52 12.58
C SER A 254 -2.73 8.26 13.90
N PRO A 255 -2.05 9.36 14.27
CA PRO A 255 -2.40 10.13 15.46
C PRO A 255 -3.80 10.78 15.38
N LEU A 256 -4.23 11.22 14.20
CA LEU A 256 -5.59 11.72 14.00
C LEU A 256 -6.63 10.63 14.22
N LEU A 257 -6.41 9.43 13.68
CA LEU A 257 -7.28 8.29 13.88
C LEU A 257 -7.36 7.88 15.36
N GLU A 258 -6.22 7.83 16.05
CA GLU A 258 -6.15 7.56 17.49
C GLU A 258 -7.01 8.55 18.29
N ASN A 259 -6.88 9.84 17.99
CA ASN A 259 -7.69 10.87 18.63
C ASN A 259 -9.17 10.77 18.30
N LYS A 260 -9.54 10.59 17.01
CA LYS A 260 -10.96 10.52 16.60
C LYS A 260 -11.66 9.25 17.09
N ALA A 261 -10.97 8.13 17.10
CA ALA A 261 -11.50 6.85 17.57
C ALA A 261 -11.46 6.72 19.11
N GLN A 262 -10.59 7.49 19.78
CA GLN A 262 -10.28 7.34 21.21
C GLN A 262 -9.82 5.90 21.54
N MET A 263 -9.02 5.32 20.65
CA MET A 263 -8.47 3.96 20.75
C MET A 263 -7.01 3.96 20.39
N GLN A 264 -6.22 3.11 21.06
CA GLN A 264 -4.78 3.01 20.79
C GLN A 264 -4.52 2.56 19.35
N THR A 265 -3.72 3.34 18.66
CA THR A 265 -3.36 3.10 17.26
C THR A 265 -1.85 2.86 17.12
N THR A 266 -1.48 1.81 16.40
CA THR A 266 -0.09 1.53 16.02
C THR A 266 0.06 1.63 14.51
N ASN A 267 1.04 2.39 14.07
CA ASN A 267 1.33 2.56 12.65
C ASN A 267 2.39 1.56 12.17
N PHE A 268 1.99 0.72 11.21
CA PHE A 268 2.82 -0.27 10.53
C PHE A 268 2.97 0.04 9.04
N SER A 269 2.49 1.19 8.59
CA SER A 269 2.50 1.56 7.17
C SER A 269 3.90 1.64 6.59
N VAL A 270 4.02 1.45 5.28
CA VAL A 270 5.29 1.41 4.56
C VAL A 270 5.23 2.34 3.36
N SER A 271 5.95 3.46 3.43
CA SER A 271 6.04 4.40 2.31
C SER A 271 6.55 3.72 1.05
N GLY A 272 5.88 3.97 -0.09
CA GLY A 272 6.18 3.34 -1.38
C GLY A 272 5.80 1.86 -1.47
N GLY A 273 5.21 1.27 -0.43
CA GLY A 273 4.87 -0.16 -0.37
C GLY A 273 3.53 -0.51 -1.02
N GLY A 274 2.75 0.46 -1.44
CA GLY A 274 1.36 0.23 -1.80
C GLY A 274 0.53 -0.36 -0.64
N PRO A 275 -0.70 -0.78 -0.89
CA PRO A 275 -1.60 -1.20 0.19
C PRO A 275 -1.26 -2.56 0.82
N THR A 276 -0.31 -3.32 0.27
CA THR A 276 -0.14 -4.74 0.59
C THR A 276 1.19 -5.11 1.23
N VAL A 277 2.26 -4.38 0.95
CA VAL A 277 3.62 -4.71 1.43
C VAL A 277 3.69 -4.71 2.96
N ALA A 278 3.05 -3.74 3.61
CA ALA A 278 3.00 -3.69 5.07
C ALA A 278 2.33 -4.95 5.63
N LEU A 279 1.10 -5.25 5.20
CA LEU A 279 0.33 -6.41 5.68
C LEU A 279 1.06 -7.73 5.45
N ALA A 280 1.57 -7.95 4.22
CA ALA A 280 2.25 -9.19 3.87
C ALA A 280 3.49 -9.45 4.71
N GLY A 281 4.29 -8.40 4.98
CA GLY A 281 5.50 -8.53 5.78
C GLY A 281 5.24 -8.69 7.28
N TYR A 282 4.30 -7.94 7.82
CA TYR A 282 3.96 -8.06 9.25
C TYR A 282 3.25 -9.37 9.57
N PHE A 283 2.35 -9.85 8.70
CA PHE A 283 1.69 -11.14 8.93
C PHE A 283 2.61 -12.34 8.69
N ALA A 284 3.71 -12.17 7.97
CA ALA A 284 4.75 -13.18 7.89
C ALA A 284 5.45 -13.41 9.26
N ASP A 285 5.51 -12.39 10.14
CA ASP A 285 6.00 -12.55 11.50
C ASP A 285 4.97 -13.31 12.36
N ALA A 286 5.35 -14.47 12.87
CA ALA A 286 4.49 -15.33 13.69
C ALA A 286 4.01 -14.65 14.98
N LYS A 287 4.82 -13.77 15.58
CA LYS A 287 4.48 -13.07 16.83
C LYS A 287 3.38 -12.04 16.58
N ILE A 288 3.47 -11.29 15.48
CA ILE A 288 2.46 -10.31 15.06
C ILE A 288 1.18 -11.05 14.68
N ARG A 289 1.30 -12.11 13.88
CA ARG A 289 0.18 -12.93 13.44
C ARG A 289 -0.60 -13.56 14.61
N ALA A 290 0.07 -13.83 15.74
CA ALA A 290 -0.57 -14.38 16.93
C ALA A 290 -1.46 -13.38 17.68
N LYS A 291 -1.26 -12.07 17.49
CA LYS A 291 -1.97 -10.99 18.20
C LYS A 291 -2.37 -9.88 17.25
N LEU A 292 -3.27 -10.19 16.30
CA LEU A 292 -3.76 -9.19 15.37
C LEU A 292 -4.62 -8.12 16.08
N PRO A 293 -4.49 -6.85 15.66
CA PRO A 293 -5.39 -5.82 16.13
C PRO A 293 -6.83 -6.09 15.67
N PRO A 294 -7.86 -5.79 16.47
CA PRO A 294 -9.26 -5.90 16.07
C PRO A 294 -9.62 -5.15 14.79
N PHE A 295 -8.96 -4.01 14.55
CA PHE A 295 -9.18 -3.20 13.36
C PHE A 295 -7.86 -3.05 12.59
N ILE A 296 -7.89 -3.46 11.32
CA ILE A 296 -6.80 -3.34 10.36
C ILE A 296 -7.20 -2.30 9.34
N VAL A 297 -6.56 -1.13 9.40
CA VAL A 297 -6.86 0.03 8.56
C VAL A 297 -5.77 0.19 7.52
N VAL A 298 -6.17 0.27 6.26
CA VAL A 298 -5.23 0.31 5.12
C VAL A 298 -5.49 1.56 4.29
N PRO A 299 -4.89 2.71 4.65
CA PRO A 299 -4.92 3.91 3.81
C PRO A 299 -3.91 3.78 2.66
N PHE A 300 -4.33 4.14 1.46
CA PHE A 300 -3.50 4.14 0.26
C PHE A 300 -4.08 5.07 -0.81
N GLN A 301 -3.24 5.41 -1.78
CA GLN A 301 -3.68 6.25 -2.89
C GLN A 301 -4.32 5.43 -4.02
N GLY A 302 -5.37 6.00 -4.61
CA GLY A 302 -5.98 5.53 -5.85
C GLY A 302 -6.83 4.28 -5.73
N TRP A 303 -6.70 3.41 -6.72
CA TRP A 303 -7.55 2.26 -6.92
C TRP A 303 -7.20 1.08 -6.01
N ILE A 304 -8.20 0.29 -5.63
CA ILE A 304 -7.99 -1.00 -4.94
C ILE A 304 -7.28 -1.95 -5.92
N SER A 305 -6.24 -2.65 -5.46
CA SER A 305 -5.42 -3.50 -6.34
C SER A 305 -6.23 -4.60 -7.03
N ASN A 306 -5.98 -4.80 -8.31
CA ASN A 306 -6.49 -5.95 -9.09
C ASN A 306 -5.55 -7.16 -9.08
N ASN A 307 -4.40 -7.04 -8.43
CA ASN A 307 -3.43 -8.11 -8.41
C ASN A 307 -3.86 -9.22 -7.42
N PHE A 308 -4.18 -10.40 -7.94
CA PHE A 308 -4.48 -11.58 -7.14
C PHE A 308 -3.38 -11.89 -6.11
N PHE A 309 -2.12 -11.76 -6.51
CA PHE A 309 -0.99 -12.09 -5.65
C PHE A 309 -0.84 -11.13 -4.47
N ASP A 310 -1.29 -9.89 -4.58
CA ASP A 310 -1.24 -8.92 -3.48
C ASP A 310 -2.05 -9.42 -2.28
N TYR A 311 -3.31 -9.79 -2.48
CA TYR A 311 -4.16 -10.34 -1.42
C TYR A 311 -3.76 -11.76 -1.06
N GLY A 312 -3.34 -12.56 -2.06
CA GLY A 312 -2.87 -13.92 -1.87
C GLY A 312 -1.66 -14.01 -0.95
N GLN A 313 -0.68 -13.10 -1.06
CA GLN A 313 0.46 -13.02 -0.15
C GLN A 313 0.03 -12.78 1.29
N ILE A 314 -0.90 -11.85 1.50
CA ILE A 314 -1.40 -11.49 2.83
C ILE A 314 -2.17 -12.67 3.42
N THR A 315 -3.07 -13.27 2.64
CA THR A 315 -3.87 -14.44 3.06
C THR A 315 -2.97 -15.62 3.41
N ALA A 316 -1.99 -15.94 2.57
CA ALA A 316 -1.04 -17.00 2.82
C ALA A 316 -0.21 -16.76 4.09
N ALA A 317 0.30 -15.53 4.26
CA ALA A 317 1.04 -15.14 5.46
C ALA A 317 0.16 -15.25 6.72
N LEU A 318 -1.09 -14.83 6.64
CA LEU A 318 -2.04 -14.89 7.75
C LEU A 318 -2.37 -16.35 8.15
N ILE A 319 -2.59 -17.23 7.20
CA ILE A 319 -2.89 -18.64 7.41
C ILE A 319 -1.62 -19.38 7.86
N GLY A 320 -0.49 -19.10 7.24
CA GLY A 320 0.79 -19.77 7.48
C GLY A 320 0.87 -21.15 6.84
N CYS A 321 1.99 -21.83 7.06
CA CYS A 321 2.28 -23.17 6.58
C CYS A 321 2.72 -24.03 7.78
N ASP A 322 1.83 -24.85 8.31
CA ASP A 322 2.13 -25.73 9.43
C ASP A 322 2.39 -27.18 8.97
N LYS A 323 2.97 -27.98 9.86
CA LYS A 323 3.34 -29.38 9.55
C LYS A 323 2.16 -30.25 9.10
N LYS A 324 0.94 -29.96 9.54
CA LYS A 324 -0.25 -30.75 9.21
C LYS A 324 -0.73 -30.51 7.77
N ARG A 325 -0.47 -29.31 7.26
CA ARG A 325 -0.86 -28.90 5.91
C ARG A 325 0.29 -28.97 4.91
N MET A 326 1.51 -29.25 5.38
CA MET A 326 2.68 -29.34 4.53
C MET A 326 2.63 -30.57 3.64
N ILE A 327 2.72 -30.35 2.32
CA ILE A 327 2.69 -31.40 1.30
C ILE A 327 4.05 -31.57 0.62
N GLY A 328 4.96 -30.65 0.78
CA GLY A 328 6.32 -30.76 0.25
C GLY A 328 7.27 -29.76 0.91
N THR A 329 8.53 -30.13 0.99
CA THR A 329 9.60 -29.26 1.47
C THR A 329 10.88 -29.48 0.69
N THR A 330 11.65 -28.43 0.50
CA THR A 330 12.98 -28.50 -0.13
C THR A 330 13.91 -27.52 0.55
N ASP A 331 15.08 -28.00 0.96
CA ASP A 331 16.15 -27.18 1.51
C ASP A 331 17.22 -26.95 0.43
N VAL A 332 17.46 -25.68 0.10
CA VAL A 332 18.54 -25.29 -0.82
C VAL A 332 19.67 -24.67 -0.01
N THR A 333 20.73 -25.48 0.17
CA THR A 333 21.87 -25.12 1.01
C THR A 333 22.95 -24.32 0.29
N THR A 334 22.90 -24.26 -1.05
CA THR A 334 23.83 -23.46 -1.85
C THR A 334 23.48 -21.96 -1.72
N LEU A 335 24.50 -21.15 -1.47
CA LEU A 335 24.35 -19.70 -1.41
C LEU A 335 24.29 -19.11 -2.83
N SER A 336 23.10 -18.74 -3.28
CA SER A 336 22.86 -18.18 -4.62
C SER A 336 21.82 -17.06 -4.57
N ASN A 337 21.84 -16.16 -5.52
CA ASN A 337 20.74 -15.23 -5.75
C ASN A 337 19.61 -15.83 -6.60
N THR A 338 19.85 -17.00 -7.18
CA THR A 338 18.86 -17.76 -7.94
C THR A 338 18.83 -19.18 -7.41
N ASN A 339 17.69 -19.62 -6.95
CA ASN A 339 17.46 -20.97 -6.44
C ASN A 339 16.30 -21.63 -7.16
N THR A 340 16.38 -22.92 -7.38
CA THR A 340 15.35 -23.70 -8.06
C THR A 340 14.92 -24.84 -7.17
N PHE A 341 13.62 -25.10 -7.08
CA PHE A 341 13.11 -26.29 -6.40
C PHE A 341 11.91 -26.88 -7.16
N THR A 342 11.77 -28.19 -7.02
CA THR A 342 10.61 -28.93 -7.54
C THR A 342 9.89 -29.51 -6.33
N PRO A 343 8.69 -29.05 -6.00
CA PRO A 343 7.95 -29.61 -4.90
C PRO A 343 7.56 -31.05 -5.23
N LYS A 344 7.77 -31.95 -4.28
CA LYS A 344 7.16 -33.28 -4.33
C LYS A 344 5.74 -33.12 -3.84
N ASP A 345 4.78 -33.23 -4.74
CA ASP A 345 3.38 -33.12 -4.42
C ASP A 345 2.64 -34.40 -4.79
N ASP A 346 2.33 -35.16 -3.76
CA ASP A 346 1.55 -36.42 -3.88
C ASP A 346 0.04 -36.17 -3.61
N SER A 347 -0.37 -34.90 -3.40
CA SER A 347 -1.72 -34.56 -2.99
C SER A 347 -2.67 -34.31 -4.18
N THR A 348 -3.95 -34.40 -3.89
CA THR A 348 -5.05 -34.21 -4.86
C THR A 348 -4.96 -32.86 -5.57
N LYS A 349 -4.98 -32.89 -6.88
CA LYS A 349 -4.78 -31.79 -7.86
C LYS A 349 -5.72 -30.57 -7.75
N GLN A 350 -6.64 -30.51 -6.78
CA GLN A 350 -7.67 -29.49 -6.70
C GLN A 350 -7.52 -28.49 -5.53
N ALA A 351 -6.61 -28.72 -4.62
CA ALA A 351 -6.43 -27.83 -3.46
C ALA A 351 -5.64 -26.56 -3.83
N GLN A 352 -6.11 -25.41 -3.39
CA GLN A 352 -5.32 -24.21 -3.45
C GLN A 352 -4.12 -24.33 -2.50
N ARG A 353 -2.96 -23.80 -2.91
CA ARG A 353 -1.70 -24.05 -2.22
C ARG A 353 -1.06 -22.77 -1.75
N ILE A 354 -0.29 -22.87 -0.67
CA ILE A 354 0.58 -21.83 -0.15
C ILE A 354 2.02 -22.22 -0.46
N LEU A 355 2.75 -21.33 -1.11
CA LEU A 355 4.20 -21.36 -1.17
C LEU A 355 4.74 -20.55 0.01
N HIS A 356 5.53 -21.18 0.88
CA HIS A 356 6.23 -20.55 1.98
C HIS A 356 7.74 -20.64 1.75
N ILE A 357 8.42 -19.52 1.79
CA ILE A 357 9.87 -19.43 1.58
C ILE A 357 10.50 -18.80 2.80
N THR A 358 11.49 -19.49 3.38
CA THR A 358 12.34 -18.95 4.44
C THR A 358 13.75 -18.76 3.88
N THR A 359 14.35 -17.60 4.15
CA THR A 359 15.71 -17.27 3.69
C THR A 359 16.68 -17.11 4.84
N SER A 360 17.96 -17.44 4.59
CA SER A 360 19.04 -17.32 5.56
C SER A 360 19.47 -15.88 5.85
N VAL A 361 19.07 -14.94 5.02
CA VAL A 361 19.38 -13.50 5.16
C VAL A 361 18.18 -12.65 4.81
N PRO A 362 18.03 -11.45 5.40
CA PRO A 362 16.99 -10.51 5.02
C PRO A 362 17.07 -10.15 3.53
N THR A 363 15.97 -10.31 2.81
CA THR A 363 15.83 -10.06 1.38
C THR A 363 14.66 -9.12 1.16
N ASN A 364 14.77 -8.19 0.21
CA ASN A 364 13.75 -7.19 -0.03
C ASN A 364 12.90 -7.50 -1.25
N TYR A 365 13.39 -8.35 -2.12
CA TYR A 365 12.74 -8.66 -3.39
C TYR A 365 12.94 -10.13 -3.75
N PHE A 366 11.86 -10.75 -4.20
CA PHE A 366 11.86 -12.03 -4.89
C PHE A 366 11.03 -11.94 -6.15
N GLU A 367 11.55 -12.51 -7.21
CA GLU A 367 10.77 -12.97 -8.34
C GLU A 367 10.59 -14.49 -8.24
N VAL A 368 9.35 -14.93 -8.27
CA VAL A 368 9.00 -16.35 -8.32
C VAL A 368 8.50 -16.65 -9.72
N ARG A 369 9.16 -17.59 -10.38
CA ARG A 369 8.73 -18.15 -11.66
C ARG A 369 8.41 -19.62 -11.46
N GLY A 370 7.24 -20.05 -11.89
CA GLY A 370 6.84 -21.44 -11.90
C GLY A 370 6.47 -21.86 -13.30
N LYS A 371 6.61 -23.13 -13.58
CA LYS A 371 6.12 -23.73 -14.81
C LYS A 371 5.08 -24.78 -14.47
N TYR A 372 3.93 -24.64 -15.05
CA TYR A 372 2.85 -25.60 -14.91
C TYR A 372 3.10 -26.82 -15.80
N SER A 373 2.47 -27.97 -15.48
CA SER A 373 2.63 -29.18 -16.29
C SER A 373 2.02 -29.07 -17.69
N ASP A 374 1.09 -28.13 -17.90
CA ASP A 374 0.55 -27.80 -19.23
C ASP A 374 1.47 -26.88 -20.04
N GLY A 375 2.63 -26.50 -19.48
CA GLY A 375 3.61 -25.63 -20.12
C GLY A 375 3.36 -24.14 -19.92
N SER A 376 2.26 -23.72 -19.31
CA SER A 376 2.00 -22.31 -18.99
C SER A 376 2.92 -21.81 -17.87
N ASP A 377 3.20 -20.50 -17.89
CA ASP A 377 4.11 -19.87 -16.93
C ASP A 377 3.35 -19.20 -15.79
N LEU A 378 3.89 -19.34 -14.59
CA LEU A 378 3.53 -18.57 -13.40
C LEU A 378 4.65 -17.58 -13.10
N ARG A 379 4.31 -16.30 -12.97
CA ARG A 379 5.26 -15.28 -12.54
C ARG A 379 4.61 -14.31 -11.58
N PHE A 380 5.24 -14.07 -10.45
CA PHE A 380 4.86 -13.02 -9.52
C PHE A 380 6.07 -12.53 -8.73
N GLU A 381 5.90 -11.38 -8.11
CA GLU A 381 6.95 -10.70 -7.35
C GLU A 381 6.49 -10.48 -5.91
N ILE A 382 7.43 -10.58 -4.99
CA ILE A 382 7.21 -10.33 -3.56
C ILE A 382 8.19 -9.24 -3.13
N TYR A 383 7.67 -8.14 -2.65
CA TYR A 383 8.46 -7.02 -2.17
C TYR A 383 8.42 -6.88 -0.66
N ARG A 384 9.55 -6.40 -0.12
CA ARG A 384 9.70 -5.91 1.25
C ARG A 384 10.50 -4.62 1.18
N THR A 385 10.41 -3.78 2.21
CA THR A 385 11.23 -2.57 2.28
C THR A 385 12.47 -2.80 3.12
N SER A 386 13.56 -2.10 2.78
CA SER A 386 14.77 -2.01 3.58
C SER A 386 14.75 -0.85 4.58
N ALA A 387 13.66 -0.07 4.65
CA ALA A 387 13.56 1.07 5.54
C ALA A 387 13.76 0.67 7.02
N ASP A 388 14.53 1.45 7.76
CA ASP A 388 14.91 1.14 9.15
C ASP A 388 13.72 1.05 10.10
N TYR A 389 12.63 1.78 9.80
CA TYR A 389 11.41 1.75 10.60
C TYR A 389 10.55 0.49 10.37
N TYR A 390 10.83 -0.30 9.31
CA TYR A 390 10.07 -1.49 8.98
C TYR A 390 10.37 -2.63 9.95
N LYS A 391 9.34 -3.14 10.61
CA LYS A 391 9.42 -4.22 11.61
C LYS A 391 8.89 -5.56 11.09
N GLY A 392 8.40 -5.62 9.86
CA GLY A 392 7.91 -6.86 9.26
C GLY A 392 9.04 -7.82 8.90
N SER A 393 8.71 -9.09 8.69
CA SER A 393 9.69 -10.11 8.31
C SER A 393 10.26 -9.85 6.92
N ARG A 394 11.56 -9.99 6.79
CA ARG A 394 12.32 -10.00 5.54
C ARG A 394 13.00 -11.35 5.27
N THR A 395 12.66 -12.35 6.06
CA THR A 395 13.17 -13.73 5.91
C THR A 395 12.05 -14.74 5.68
N GLU A 396 10.80 -14.35 5.90
CA GLU A 396 9.61 -15.19 5.71
C GLU A 396 8.73 -14.61 4.63
N PHE A 397 8.41 -15.41 3.63
CA PHE A 397 7.63 -15.00 2.46
C PHE A 397 6.55 -16.04 2.15
N TYR A 398 5.36 -15.56 1.84
CA TYR A 398 4.21 -16.40 1.56
C TYR A 398 3.54 -15.95 0.27
N ALA A 399 3.00 -16.90 -0.49
CA ALA A 399 2.12 -16.61 -1.61
C ALA A 399 1.07 -17.70 -1.75
N VAL A 400 -0.16 -17.32 -2.10
CA VAL A 400 -1.16 -18.27 -2.58
C VAL A 400 -0.88 -18.55 -4.05
N LEU A 401 -0.77 -19.82 -4.39
CA LEU A 401 -0.67 -20.24 -5.78
C LEU A 401 -2.06 -20.38 -6.37
N PRO A 402 -2.31 -19.87 -7.59
CA PRO A 402 -3.60 -19.97 -8.25
C PRO A 402 -4.08 -21.42 -8.34
N LYS A 403 -5.38 -21.64 -8.19
CA LYS A 403 -5.98 -22.93 -8.53
C LYS A 403 -5.82 -23.15 -10.03
N SER A 404 -5.21 -24.26 -10.41
CA SER A 404 -5.20 -24.70 -11.78
C SER A 404 -5.93 -26.04 -11.89
N GLN A 405 -6.75 -26.18 -12.92
CA GLN A 405 -7.55 -27.37 -13.13
C GLN A 405 -6.74 -28.62 -13.52
N ALA A 406 -5.46 -28.46 -13.86
CA ALA A 406 -4.67 -29.54 -14.45
C ALA A 406 -3.19 -29.57 -14.03
N VAL A 407 -2.77 -28.97 -12.91
CA VAL A 407 -1.37 -28.56 -12.86
C VAL A 407 -0.65 -29.04 -11.62
N ASP A 408 0.26 -29.94 -11.83
CA ASP A 408 1.41 -30.16 -10.97
C ASP A 408 2.43 -29.04 -11.26
N TYR A 409 2.82 -28.26 -10.26
CA TYR A 409 3.91 -27.31 -10.43
C TYR A 409 5.21 -28.08 -10.64
N ALA A 410 5.73 -28.06 -11.86
CA ALA A 410 6.92 -28.83 -12.17
C ALA A 410 8.17 -28.27 -11.52
N THR A 411 8.33 -26.95 -11.51
CA THR A 411 9.55 -26.33 -10.99
C THR A 411 9.30 -24.86 -10.66
N PHE A 412 9.85 -24.40 -9.53
CA PHE A 412 9.91 -22.99 -9.17
C PHE A 412 11.34 -22.49 -9.25
N LYS A 413 11.52 -21.34 -9.88
CA LYS A 413 12.75 -20.56 -9.86
C LYS A 413 12.50 -19.33 -9.00
N ILE A 414 13.33 -19.12 -7.98
CA ILE A 414 13.25 -17.98 -7.07
C ILE A 414 14.52 -17.17 -7.23
N GLU A 415 14.37 -15.90 -7.59
CA GLU A 415 15.47 -14.97 -7.79
C GLU A 415 15.32 -13.79 -6.82
N GLY A 416 16.36 -13.51 -6.05
CA GLY A 416 16.36 -12.43 -5.06
C GLY A 416 17.44 -11.39 -5.31
N ASP A 417 17.34 -10.27 -4.60
CA ASP A 417 18.29 -9.15 -4.66
C ASP A 417 19.66 -9.47 -4.02
N LYS A 418 19.78 -10.60 -3.34
CA LYS A 418 20.99 -11.06 -2.65
C LYS A 418 21.20 -12.55 -2.80
N LYS A 419 22.41 -13.02 -2.48
CA LYS A 419 22.68 -14.47 -2.32
C LYS A 419 22.09 -14.95 -1.01
N PHE A 420 21.34 -16.04 -1.02
CA PHE A 420 20.69 -16.64 0.14
C PHE A 420 20.65 -18.17 0.02
N LYS A 421 20.60 -18.84 1.15
CA LYS A 421 20.10 -20.20 1.28
C LYS A 421 18.61 -20.12 1.56
N MET A 422 17.84 -21.09 1.09
CA MET A 422 16.40 -21.07 1.33
C MET A 422 15.86 -22.42 1.75
N LYS A 423 14.75 -22.37 2.47
CA LYS A 423 13.83 -23.48 2.64
C LYS A 423 12.53 -23.09 1.94
N ALA A 424 12.03 -23.95 1.08
CA ALA A 424 10.75 -23.79 0.44
C ALA A 424 9.80 -24.89 0.90
N GLU A 425 8.62 -24.50 1.31
CA GLU A 425 7.55 -25.39 1.78
C GLU A 425 6.30 -25.17 0.93
N LEU A 426 5.65 -26.25 0.55
CA LEU A 426 4.35 -26.20 -0.12
C LEU A 426 3.30 -26.76 0.83
N CYS A 427 2.25 -26.00 1.06
CA CYS A 427 1.16 -26.37 1.96
C CYS A 427 -0.19 -26.27 1.27
N THR A 428 -1.19 -27.01 1.74
CA THR A 428 -2.58 -26.77 1.37
C THR A 428 -3.12 -25.52 2.05
N LEU A 429 -3.98 -24.77 1.36
CA LEU A 429 -4.61 -23.58 1.93
C LEU A 429 -5.68 -23.95 2.98
N ASN A 430 -6.34 -25.11 2.80
CA ASN A 430 -7.42 -25.63 3.65
C ASN A 430 -6.94 -26.71 4.59
#